data_9a83cec488fef9f74085fce4ee1b82e4
#
_entry.id   9a83cec488fef9f74085fce4ee1b82e4
#
_cell.length_a   1.000
_cell.length_b   1.000
_cell.length_c   1.000
_cell.angle_alpha   90.00
_cell.angle_beta   90.00
_cell.angle_gamma   90.00
#
_symmetry.space_group_name_H-M   'P 1'
#
loop_
_entity.id
_entity.type
_entity.pdbx_description
1 polymer ?
#
loop_
_entity_poly.entity_id
_entity_poly.type
_entity_poly.pdbx_seq_one_letter_code
_entity_poly.pdbx_strand_id
1 'polypeptide(L)'
;MTAGNSSGVTDGAGAMLVGTRESMEKNGVMPEARVVDWTVVGVPPSLMGHGPVPAIEKLLAKTGLTIPEIDYFEVNEAFAVVNLHVEAQLGIPRDRHNLYGGGVSVGHPPGVTGLRMAMNGVQHLKETGGRYAILSMCLGAGQGLAMLIENSSD
;
A
#
# COMPACT_ATOMS: atom_id res chain seq x y z
N MET A 1 -12.94 -7.43 17.60
CA MET A 1 -13.31 -6.78 16.34
C MET A 1 -14.82 -6.76 16.24
N THR A 2 -15.38 -5.70 15.70
CA THR A 2 -16.82 -5.48 15.54
C THR A 2 -17.09 -4.95 14.13
N ALA A 3 -18.34 -4.90 13.69
CA ALA A 3 -18.71 -4.30 12.40
C ALA A 3 -18.26 -2.84 12.27
N GLY A 4 -18.21 -2.09 13.39
CA GLY A 4 -17.81 -0.68 13.39
C GLY A 4 -16.30 -0.42 13.25
N ASN A 5 -15.45 -1.44 13.37
CA ASN A 5 -13.98 -1.34 13.23
C ASN A 5 -13.40 -2.38 12.26
N SER A 6 -14.24 -2.86 11.36
CA SER A 6 -13.89 -3.79 10.28
C SER A 6 -14.29 -3.17 8.94
N SER A 7 -13.56 -3.52 7.89
CA SER A 7 -13.93 -3.09 6.54
C SER A 7 -15.26 -3.68 6.09
N GLY A 8 -16.08 -2.89 5.42
CA GLY A 8 -17.24 -3.39 4.70
C GLY A 8 -16.81 -4.09 3.40
N VAL A 9 -17.41 -5.24 3.09
CA VAL A 9 -17.31 -5.83 1.75
C VAL A 9 -18.17 -4.98 0.83
N THR A 10 -17.57 -4.41 -0.21
CA THR A 10 -18.23 -3.47 -1.11
C THR A 10 -17.96 -3.81 -2.57
N ASP A 11 -18.80 -3.32 -3.45
CA ASP A 11 -18.54 -3.37 -4.88
C ASP A 11 -17.54 -2.28 -5.29
N GLY A 12 -16.81 -2.51 -6.38
CA GLY A 12 -15.89 -1.54 -6.93
C GLY A 12 -15.35 -1.98 -8.28
N ALA A 13 -14.99 -1.01 -9.10
CA ALA A 13 -14.31 -1.24 -10.36
C ALA A 13 -13.22 -0.18 -10.54
N GLY A 14 -12.13 -0.55 -11.22
CA GLY A 14 -11.04 0.35 -11.52
C GLY A 14 -10.18 -0.19 -12.65
N ALA A 15 -9.44 0.69 -13.30
CA ALA A 15 -8.50 0.34 -14.34
C ALA A 15 -7.20 1.14 -14.18
N MET A 16 -6.07 0.52 -14.46
CA MET A 16 -4.76 1.15 -14.45
C MET A 16 -3.96 0.65 -15.64
N LEU A 17 -3.31 1.57 -16.34
CA LEU A 17 -2.38 1.21 -17.41
C LEU A 17 -1.01 0.91 -16.79
N VAL A 18 -0.53 -0.29 -17.04
CA VAL A 18 0.79 -0.75 -16.57
C VAL A 18 1.62 -1.21 -17.77
N GLY A 19 2.88 -0.85 -17.82
CA GLY A 19 3.77 -1.23 -18.90
C GLY A 19 5.23 -1.09 -18.52
N THR A 20 6.10 -1.61 -19.40
CA THR A 20 7.53 -1.32 -19.31
C THR A 20 7.80 0.11 -19.77
N ARG A 21 8.92 0.70 -19.32
CA ARG A 21 9.37 2.02 -19.79
C ARG A 21 9.39 2.09 -21.31
N GLU A 22 10.00 1.11 -21.96
CA GLU A 22 10.07 1.02 -23.41
C GLU A 22 8.69 1.05 -24.09
N SER A 23 7.73 0.28 -23.55
CA SER A 23 6.37 0.25 -24.11
C SER A 23 5.66 1.59 -23.93
N MET A 24 5.83 2.25 -22.80
CA MET A 24 5.22 3.56 -22.54
C MET A 24 5.80 4.63 -23.47
N GLU A 25 7.12 4.70 -23.60
CA GLU A 25 7.81 5.63 -24.50
C GLU A 25 7.37 5.44 -25.95
N LYS A 26 7.31 4.18 -26.42
CA LYS A 26 6.86 3.84 -27.78
C LYS A 26 5.43 4.30 -28.08
N ASN A 27 4.57 4.32 -27.06
CA ASN A 27 3.16 4.71 -27.20
C ASN A 27 2.89 6.16 -26.75
N GLY A 28 3.91 6.95 -26.44
CA GLY A 28 3.76 8.34 -25.99
C GLY A 28 3.06 8.50 -24.64
N VAL A 29 3.12 7.47 -23.78
CA VAL A 29 2.51 7.49 -22.46
C VAL A 29 3.56 7.89 -21.43
N MET A 30 3.29 8.94 -20.67
CA MET A 30 4.12 9.34 -19.55
C MET A 30 3.68 8.58 -18.28
N PRO A 31 4.56 7.78 -17.65
CA PRO A 31 4.23 7.09 -16.42
C PRO A 31 4.12 8.09 -15.26
N GLU A 32 3.13 7.90 -14.39
CA GLU A 32 2.95 8.73 -13.19
C GLU A 32 3.77 8.23 -12.00
N ALA A 33 4.07 6.94 -11.98
CA ALA A 33 4.93 6.33 -10.97
C ALA A 33 5.61 5.07 -11.52
N ARG A 34 6.65 4.64 -10.82
CA ARG A 34 7.38 3.41 -11.09
C ARG A 34 7.21 2.43 -9.94
N VAL A 35 6.89 1.18 -10.23
CA VAL A 35 7.03 0.10 -9.25
C VAL A 35 8.52 -0.20 -9.09
N VAL A 36 9.04 0.03 -7.89
CA VAL A 36 10.47 -0.19 -7.57
C VAL A 36 10.71 -1.65 -7.23
N ASP A 37 9.94 -2.16 -6.27
CA ASP A 37 10.07 -3.54 -5.79
C ASP A 37 8.83 -3.96 -4.98
N TRP A 38 8.73 -5.26 -4.69
CA TRP A 38 7.68 -5.81 -3.83
C TRP A 38 8.19 -7.01 -3.04
N THR A 39 7.47 -7.34 -1.97
CA THR A 39 7.74 -8.51 -1.13
C THR A 39 6.44 -9.21 -0.76
N VAL A 40 6.55 -10.51 -0.54
CA VAL A 40 5.50 -11.33 0.06
C VAL A 40 6.12 -12.11 1.22
N VAL A 41 5.36 -12.26 2.29
CA VAL A 41 5.76 -13.02 3.48
C VAL A 41 4.62 -13.92 3.94
N GLY A 42 4.96 -15.01 4.64
CA GLY A 42 4.02 -15.85 5.38
C GLY A 42 4.05 -15.52 6.86
N VAL A 43 2.88 -15.53 7.49
CA VAL A 43 2.72 -15.43 8.96
C VAL A 43 1.75 -16.52 9.43
N PRO A 44 1.73 -16.89 10.71
CA PRO A 44 0.70 -17.80 11.20
C PRO A 44 -0.71 -17.30 10.85
N PRO A 45 -1.63 -18.16 10.37
CA PRO A 45 -2.98 -17.75 9.99
C PRO A 45 -3.74 -16.99 11.09
N SER A 46 -3.51 -17.35 12.35
CA SER A 46 -4.09 -16.66 13.53
C SER A 46 -3.56 -15.23 13.71
N LEU A 47 -2.45 -14.87 13.06
CA LEU A 47 -1.81 -13.56 13.08
C LEU A 47 -1.87 -12.87 11.72
N MET A 48 -2.88 -13.16 10.90
CA MET A 48 -3.01 -12.64 9.54
C MET A 48 -2.83 -11.12 9.48
N GLY A 49 -3.43 -10.36 10.42
CA GLY A 49 -3.32 -8.90 10.48
C GLY A 49 -1.91 -8.37 10.77
N HIS A 50 -0.98 -9.21 11.21
CA HIS A 50 0.44 -8.86 11.39
C HIS A 50 1.22 -8.87 10.05
N GLY A 51 0.70 -9.53 9.02
CA GLY A 51 1.39 -9.71 7.73
C GLY A 51 2.05 -8.47 7.13
N PRO A 52 1.43 -7.28 7.14
CA PRO A 52 2.04 -6.06 6.64
C PRO A 52 3.37 -5.69 7.30
N VAL A 53 3.53 -5.93 8.61
CA VAL A 53 4.75 -5.58 9.35
C VAL A 53 5.98 -6.26 8.75
N PRO A 54 6.12 -7.60 8.76
CA PRO A 54 7.29 -8.25 8.19
C PRO A 54 7.40 -8.07 6.66
N ALA A 55 6.29 -7.78 5.95
CA ALA A 55 6.35 -7.48 4.52
C ALA A 55 7.04 -6.13 4.26
N ILE A 56 6.69 -5.10 5.03
CA ILE A 56 7.31 -3.78 4.94
C ILE A 56 8.77 -3.84 5.39
N GLU A 57 9.07 -4.48 6.52
CA GLU A 57 10.45 -4.66 7.00
C GLU A 57 11.35 -5.33 5.95
N LYS A 58 10.86 -6.42 5.34
CA LYS A 58 11.57 -7.12 4.27
C LYS A 58 11.78 -6.25 3.04
N LEU A 59 10.79 -5.44 2.67
CA LEU A 59 10.87 -4.51 1.54
C LEU A 59 11.89 -3.42 1.80
N LEU A 60 11.88 -2.80 2.97
CA LEU A 60 12.86 -1.78 3.38
C LEU A 60 14.28 -2.35 3.41
N ALA A 61 14.46 -3.54 4.00
CA ALA A 61 15.76 -4.22 4.00
C ALA A 61 16.27 -4.53 2.58
N LYS A 62 15.37 -4.89 1.65
CA LYS A 62 15.70 -5.20 0.25
C LYS A 62 16.09 -3.96 -0.55
N THR A 63 15.43 -2.83 -0.28
CA THR A 63 15.65 -1.56 -1.01
C THR A 63 16.70 -0.66 -0.37
N GLY A 64 17.11 -0.94 0.87
CA GLY A 64 18.03 -0.13 1.65
C GLY A 64 17.41 1.16 2.20
N LEU A 65 16.07 1.29 2.11
CA LEU A 65 15.33 2.46 2.60
C LEU A 65 14.92 2.27 4.06
N THR A 66 14.63 3.39 4.72
CA THR A 66 14.16 3.47 6.11
C THR A 66 12.77 4.12 6.17
N ILE A 67 12.03 3.93 7.27
CA ILE A 67 10.70 4.54 7.46
C ILE A 67 10.69 6.06 7.24
N PRO A 68 11.65 6.87 7.75
CA PRO A 68 11.68 8.31 7.50
C PRO A 68 11.79 8.74 6.03
N GLU A 69 12.34 7.88 5.17
CA GLU A 69 12.52 8.16 3.73
C GLU A 69 11.26 7.89 2.91
N ILE A 70 10.22 7.34 3.51
CA ILE A 70 8.94 7.06 2.85
C ILE A 70 7.97 8.21 3.13
N ASP A 71 7.46 8.82 2.08
CA ASP A 71 6.57 9.97 2.16
C ASP A 71 5.13 9.57 2.45
N TYR A 72 4.73 8.37 2.03
CA TYR A 72 3.36 7.89 2.21
C TYR A 72 3.28 6.38 2.43
N PHE A 73 2.42 5.99 3.35
CA PHE A 73 2.06 4.59 3.61
C PHE A 73 0.55 4.39 3.38
N GLU A 74 0.21 3.44 2.56
CA GLU A 74 -1.17 2.96 2.39
C GLU A 74 -1.22 1.50 2.83
N VAL A 75 -1.82 1.24 3.98
CA VAL A 75 -2.00 -0.11 4.50
C VAL A 75 -3.49 -0.44 4.48
N ASN A 76 -3.87 -1.55 3.85
CA ASN A 76 -5.28 -1.92 3.76
C ASN A 76 -5.88 -2.10 5.16
N GLU A 77 -6.96 -1.38 5.43
CA GLU A 77 -7.73 -1.48 6.67
C GLU A 77 -8.72 -2.65 6.61
N ALA A 78 -8.23 -3.89 6.56
CA ALA A 78 -9.12 -5.03 6.75
C ALA A 78 -9.87 -4.92 8.10
N PHE A 79 -9.15 -4.47 9.11
CA PHE A 79 -9.63 -4.12 10.45
C PHE A 79 -8.82 -2.92 10.97
N ALA A 80 -9.44 -2.03 11.71
CA ALA A 80 -8.74 -0.86 12.29
C ALA A 80 -7.51 -1.25 13.14
N VAL A 81 -7.58 -2.39 13.84
CA VAL A 81 -6.47 -2.90 14.64
C VAL A 81 -5.23 -3.25 13.81
N VAL A 82 -5.38 -3.61 12.54
CA VAL A 82 -4.23 -3.90 11.64
C VAL A 82 -3.37 -2.65 11.49
N ASN A 83 -3.99 -1.52 11.17
CA ASN A 83 -3.29 -0.26 10.96
C ASN A 83 -2.67 0.29 12.24
N LEU A 84 -3.40 0.24 13.36
CA LEU A 84 -2.86 0.61 14.67
C LEU A 84 -1.66 -0.26 15.06
N HIS A 85 -1.70 -1.55 14.74
CA HIS A 85 -0.60 -2.48 14.99
C HIS A 85 0.61 -2.15 14.11
N VAL A 86 0.39 -1.91 12.83
CA VAL A 86 1.47 -1.54 11.87
C VAL A 86 2.14 -0.23 12.29
N GLU A 87 1.36 0.82 12.61
CA GLU A 87 1.88 2.09 13.14
C GLU A 87 2.76 1.86 14.37
N ALA A 88 2.26 1.09 15.34
CA ALA A 88 2.97 0.85 16.59
C ALA A 88 4.24 0.02 16.43
N GLN A 89 4.24 -0.97 15.52
CA GLN A 89 5.40 -1.85 15.31
C GLN A 89 6.51 -1.20 14.49
N LEU A 90 6.14 -0.41 13.48
CA LEU A 90 7.10 0.18 12.54
C LEU A 90 7.41 1.65 12.85
N GLY A 91 6.70 2.28 13.77
CA GLY A 91 6.86 3.70 14.06
C GLY A 91 6.43 4.60 12.90
N ILE A 92 5.43 4.17 12.11
CA ILE A 92 4.93 4.97 10.98
C ILE A 92 4.21 6.21 11.52
N PRO A 93 4.60 7.43 11.07
CA PRO A 93 3.91 8.66 11.45
C PRO A 93 2.49 8.67 10.92
N ARG A 94 1.52 9.04 11.77
CA ARG A 94 0.11 9.05 11.41
C ARG A 94 -0.23 10.07 10.31
N ASP A 95 0.53 11.14 10.19
CA ASP A 95 0.43 12.16 9.16
C ASP A 95 0.97 11.72 7.79
N ARG A 96 1.43 10.46 7.67
CA ARG A 96 1.85 9.83 6.41
C ARG A 96 1.11 8.53 6.12
N HIS A 97 0.08 8.19 6.89
CA HIS A 97 -0.59 6.89 6.83
C HIS A 97 -2.07 7.01 6.50
N ASN A 98 -2.50 6.37 5.41
CA ASN A 98 -3.90 6.26 4.96
C ASN A 98 -4.66 7.60 4.94
N LEU A 99 -4.04 8.66 4.44
CA LEU A 99 -4.57 10.03 4.52
C LEU A 99 -5.89 10.23 3.74
N TYR A 100 -6.18 9.36 2.79
CA TYR A 100 -7.41 9.41 1.98
C TYR A 100 -8.52 8.47 2.49
N GLY A 101 -8.34 7.92 3.70
CA GLY A 101 -9.20 6.89 4.25
C GLY A 101 -8.84 5.50 3.73
N GLY A 102 -9.36 4.47 4.36
CA GLY A 102 -9.05 3.08 4.07
C GLY A 102 -10.29 2.17 4.06
N GLY A 103 -10.07 0.87 4.18
CA GLY A 103 -11.13 -0.14 4.07
C GLY A 103 -12.27 0.02 5.07
N VAL A 104 -12.00 0.57 6.25
CA VAL A 104 -13.04 0.81 7.27
C VAL A 104 -13.94 1.98 6.90
N SER A 105 -13.38 3.05 6.32
CA SER A 105 -14.14 4.26 5.98
C SER A 105 -14.78 4.21 4.58
N VAL A 106 -14.07 3.68 3.58
CA VAL A 106 -14.53 3.70 2.18
C VAL A 106 -14.91 2.32 1.63
N GLY A 107 -14.68 1.26 2.41
CA GLY A 107 -14.98 -0.11 2.00
C GLY A 107 -13.79 -0.87 1.43
N HIS A 108 -13.96 -2.17 1.29
CA HIS A 108 -12.93 -3.09 0.82
C HIS A 108 -13.46 -4.00 -0.28
N PRO A 109 -13.50 -3.54 -1.54
CA PRO A 109 -13.77 -4.41 -2.69
C PRO A 109 -12.49 -5.22 -3.00
N PRO A 110 -12.42 -6.54 -2.69
CA PRO A 110 -11.16 -7.30 -2.71
C PRO A 110 -10.44 -7.26 -4.06
N GLY A 111 -11.17 -7.25 -5.16
CA GLY A 111 -10.59 -7.19 -6.51
C GLY A 111 -10.07 -5.79 -6.93
N VAL A 112 -10.36 -4.75 -6.17
CA VAL A 112 -10.04 -3.35 -6.53
C VAL A 112 -9.17 -2.65 -5.50
N THR A 113 -9.17 -3.12 -4.26
CA THR A 113 -8.47 -2.43 -3.16
C THR A 113 -7.00 -2.16 -3.46
N GLY A 114 -6.27 -3.14 -4.01
CA GLY A 114 -4.86 -2.93 -4.38
C GLY A 114 -4.69 -1.83 -5.43
N LEU A 115 -5.60 -1.76 -6.41
CA LEU A 115 -5.61 -0.69 -7.41
C LEU A 115 -5.89 0.68 -6.77
N ARG A 116 -6.90 0.78 -5.90
CA ARG A 116 -7.20 2.01 -5.16
C ARG A 116 -6.00 2.49 -4.35
N MET A 117 -5.36 1.59 -3.61
CA MET A 117 -4.17 1.89 -2.82
C MET A 117 -3.04 2.43 -3.70
N ALA A 118 -2.82 1.83 -4.87
CA ALA A 118 -1.83 2.33 -5.83
C ALA A 118 -2.20 3.73 -6.35
N MET A 119 -3.47 3.97 -6.67
CA MET A 119 -3.95 5.29 -7.09
C MET A 119 -3.75 6.34 -5.98
N ASN A 120 -4.10 6.03 -4.73
CA ASN A 120 -3.88 6.92 -3.59
C ASN A 120 -2.39 7.26 -3.41
N GLY A 121 -1.52 6.24 -3.49
CA GLY A 121 -0.07 6.43 -3.39
C GLY A 121 0.47 7.33 -4.50
N VAL A 122 0.10 7.06 -5.75
CA VAL A 122 0.50 7.90 -6.91
C VAL A 122 0.00 9.33 -6.75
N GLN A 123 -1.28 9.50 -6.40
CA GLN A 123 -1.89 10.80 -6.23
C GLN A 123 -1.19 11.61 -5.13
N HIS A 124 -0.93 10.98 -3.98
CA HIS A 124 -0.21 11.63 -2.87
C HIS A 124 1.17 12.13 -3.29
N LEU A 125 1.95 11.27 -3.94
CA LEU A 125 3.29 11.64 -4.40
C LEU A 125 3.26 12.81 -5.41
N LYS A 126 2.27 12.83 -6.30
CA LYS A 126 2.09 13.94 -7.27
C LYS A 126 1.71 15.24 -6.57
N GLU A 127 0.79 15.21 -5.62
CA GLU A 127 0.29 16.41 -4.93
C GLU A 127 1.34 17.04 -4.01
N THR A 128 2.16 16.21 -3.36
CA THR A 128 3.14 16.67 -2.36
C THR A 128 4.54 16.86 -2.90
N GLY A 129 4.84 16.32 -4.09
CA GLY A 129 6.20 16.21 -4.60
C GLY A 129 7.02 15.16 -3.85
N GLY A 130 6.36 14.28 -3.10
CA GLY A 130 7.00 13.16 -2.41
C GLY A 130 7.61 12.17 -3.39
N ARG A 131 8.61 11.40 -2.94
CA ARG A 131 9.34 10.46 -3.79
C ARG A 131 8.83 9.02 -3.67
N TYR A 132 8.63 8.52 -2.46
CA TYR A 132 8.36 7.12 -2.20
C TYR A 132 7.04 6.89 -1.47
N ALA A 133 6.29 5.89 -1.91
CA ALA A 133 5.15 5.37 -1.16
C ALA A 133 5.22 3.85 -1.02
N ILE A 134 4.84 3.34 0.15
CA ILE A 134 4.69 1.91 0.42
C ILE A 134 3.21 1.58 0.52
N LEU A 135 2.79 0.58 -0.27
CA LEU A 135 1.46 0.00 -0.28
C LEU A 135 1.54 -1.38 0.35
N SER A 136 0.72 -1.70 1.34
CA SER A 136 0.79 -2.99 2.02
C SER A 136 -0.58 -3.53 2.40
N MET A 137 -0.73 -4.84 2.38
CA MET A 137 -1.96 -5.50 2.82
C MET A 137 -1.69 -6.87 3.45
N CYS A 138 -2.53 -7.22 4.39
CA CYS A 138 -2.66 -8.58 4.86
C CYS A 138 -3.54 -9.39 3.89
N LEU A 139 -3.28 -10.69 3.78
CA LEU A 139 -4.04 -11.59 2.91
C LEU A 139 -4.52 -12.80 3.72
N GLY A 140 -5.62 -13.36 3.30
CA GLY A 140 -6.19 -14.56 3.91
C GLY A 140 -5.18 -15.71 4.01
N ALA A 141 -5.39 -16.60 4.98
CA ALA A 141 -4.51 -17.72 5.31
C ALA A 141 -3.11 -17.32 5.85
N GLY A 142 -2.90 -16.06 6.26
CA GLY A 142 -1.67 -15.62 6.92
C GLY A 142 -0.56 -15.22 5.97
N GLN A 143 -0.82 -14.22 5.15
CA GLN A 143 0.19 -13.62 4.27
C GLN A 143 0.22 -12.09 4.43
N GLY A 144 1.35 -11.49 4.10
CA GLY A 144 1.52 -10.06 3.95
C GLY A 144 2.20 -9.74 2.62
N LEU A 145 1.76 -8.63 1.99
CA LEU A 145 2.37 -8.09 0.80
C LEU A 145 2.75 -6.63 1.05
N ALA A 146 3.91 -6.21 0.55
CA ALA A 146 4.27 -4.80 0.46
C ALA A 146 4.87 -4.49 -0.90
N MET A 147 4.55 -3.30 -1.44
CA MET A 147 5.04 -2.78 -2.71
C MET A 147 5.56 -1.36 -2.50
N LEU A 148 6.72 -1.06 -3.07
CA LEU A 148 7.30 0.28 -3.12
C LEU A 148 7.07 0.88 -4.50
N ILE A 149 6.48 2.06 -4.52
CA ILE A 149 6.37 2.89 -5.73
C ILE A 149 7.17 4.17 -5.55
N GLU A 150 7.69 4.69 -6.66
CA GLU A 150 8.45 5.93 -6.76
C GLU A 150 7.75 6.88 -7.73
N ASN A 151 7.68 8.14 -7.37
CA ASN A 151 7.18 9.21 -8.24
C ASN A 151 8.00 9.28 -9.54
N SER A 152 7.35 9.43 -10.67
CA SER A 152 8.02 9.61 -11.97
C SER A 152 8.08 11.08 -12.42
N SER A 153 7.68 12.02 -11.58
CA SER A 153 7.65 13.45 -11.88
C SER A 153 9.04 14.09 -11.69
N ASP A 154 10.03 13.63 -12.48
CA ASP A 154 11.32 14.31 -12.68
C ASP A 154 11.55 14.58 -14.18
#